data_99a22e2dba680ffdff6d29f5295abb68
#
_entry.id   99a22e2dba680ffdff6d29f5295abb68
#
_cell.length_a   1.000
_cell.length_b   1.000
_cell.length_c   1.000
_cell.angle_alpha   90.00
_cell.angle_beta   90.00
_cell.angle_gamma   90.00
#
_symmetry.space_group_name_H-M   'P 1'
#
loop_
_entity.id
_entity.type
_entity.pdbx_description
1 polymer ?
#
loop_
_entity_poly.entity_id
_entity_poly.type
_entity_poly.pdbx_seq_one_letter_code
_entity_poly.pdbx_strand_id
1 'polypeptide(L)'
;MIPHIQLKLPFILPQINEPKFHLFPEQLTIPFKPTIKEILKQYLKNPDSGDYVKMFQKVLDCGTGKLGYHIKVCDNCGETKIIPNACSSSLCPDCQKENAKRWIENRISELLPVPYYQTVFSLPDSLSVFTMYNKRIVFDIFFFAVAAAMNKKPGEKNIEIGFIIALQTWASSLWFDPHMHVCMPGIGILKNGKLNQYPSKESLPFNEDILSKEFKKVFLEKLEAHYFKKNVDGNEIINWPDEMKSIGEDEASFKKWISELEQQKWDVDLGKPTYKDPKHLISYIGKRLPISDDQIIGVKSGRVLFEDTKEKQVSLTIEDFVKRLAKHAMPSRYHKIHNYGFLSNGKKTESINRICEELGNPLPVIESEIPSGCTICKKGKMLSVGLILDGGAIKICEKNIERLRNKPAWLDQLKEAQNLNDLLLPLRLFLLSKMNEYQ
;
A
#
# COMPACT_ATOMS: atom_id res chain seq x y z
N MET A 1 -28.72 -9.13 -40.44
CA MET A 1 -28.92 -7.84 -39.73
C MET A 1 -29.71 -8.14 -38.48
N ILE A 2 -29.06 -8.24 -37.35
CA ILE A 2 -29.69 -8.43 -36.05
C ILE A 2 -29.59 -7.06 -35.37
N PRO A 3 -30.68 -6.48 -34.84
CA PRO A 3 -30.65 -5.17 -34.22
C PRO A 3 -29.92 -5.25 -32.87
N HIS A 4 -28.96 -4.38 -32.67
CA HIS A 4 -28.35 -4.14 -31.38
C HIS A 4 -29.42 -3.58 -30.41
N ILE A 5 -29.88 -4.39 -29.46
CA ILE A 5 -30.66 -3.93 -28.34
C ILE A 5 -29.67 -3.32 -27.32
N GLN A 6 -29.55 -2.01 -27.32
CA GLN A 6 -28.94 -1.28 -26.23
C GLN A 6 -29.85 -1.41 -25.01
N LEU A 7 -29.50 -2.30 -24.10
CA LEU A 7 -30.07 -2.30 -22.75
C LEU A 7 -29.60 -1.02 -22.05
N LYS A 8 -30.48 -0.03 -22.00
CA LYS A 8 -30.32 1.13 -21.11
C LYS A 8 -30.47 0.63 -19.69
N LEU A 9 -29.39 0.42 -19.00
CA LEU A 9 -29.38 0.25 -17.56
C LEU A 9 -29.83 1.57 -16.92
N PRO A 10 -30.73 1.56 -15.89
CA PRO A 10 -31.24 2.77 -15.27
C PRO A 10 -30.24 3.50 -14.35
N PHE A 11 -29.01 3.07 -14.30
CA PHE A 11 -27.95 3.72 -13.53
C PHE A 11 -27.03 4.53 -14.44
N ILE A 12 -27.55 5.68 -14.85
CA ILE A 12 -26.69 6.75 -15.37
C ILE A 12 -25.96 7.31 -14.15
N LEU A 13 -24.70 6.92 -13.95
CA LEU A 13 -23.77 7.76 -13.21
C LEU A 13 -23.90 9.15 -13.82
N PRO A 14 -24.08 10.23 -13.02
CA PRO A 14 -24.08 11.55 -13.59
C PRO A 14 -22.77 11.67 -14.38
N GLN A 15 -22.89 11.85 -15.70
CA GLN A 15 -21.75 12.24 -16.53
C GLN A 15 -21.31 13.57 -15.97
N ILE A 16 -20.33 13.54 -15.08
CA ILE A 16 -19.59 14.73 -14.70
C ILE A 16 -18.81 15.05 -15.97
N ASN A 17 -19.36 15.99 -16.76
CA ASN A 17 -18.67 16.54 -17.90
C ASN A 17 -17.24 16.80 -17.48
N GLU A 18 -16.28 16.20 -18.18
CA GLU A 18 -14.88 16.56 -18.01
C GLU A 18 -14.80 18.08 -18.11
N PRO A 19 -14.28 18.78 -17.10
CA PRO A 19 -14.14 20.22 -17.22
C PRO A 19 -13.24 20.48 -18.42
N LYS A 20 -13.77 21.17 -19.44
CA LYS A 20 -13.00 21.61 -20.59
C LYS A 20 -11.74 22.28 -20.08
N PHE A 21 -10.58 21.71 -20.41
CA PHE A 21 -9.30 22.28 -20.06
C PHE A 21 -9.20 23.69 -20.65
N HIS A 22 -9.34 24.68 -19.81
CA HIS A 22 -8.93 26.03 -20.17
C HIS A 22 -7.41 26.02 -20.15
N LEU A 23 -6.80 26.20 -21.31
CA LEU A 23 -5.39 26.54 -21.44
C LEU A 23 -5.12 27.73 -20.54
N PHE A 24 -4.26 27.54 -19.55
CA PHE A 24 -3.87 28.61 -18.62
C PHE A 24 -3.02 29.64 -19.40
N PRO A 25 -3.35 30.91 -19.36
CA PRO A 25 -2.48 31.96 -19.90
C PRO A 25 -1.28 32.11 -18.96
N GLU A 26 -0.11 32.20 -19.59
CA GLU A 26 1.16 32.75 -19.16
C GLU A 26 1.67 32.53 -17.73
N GLN A 27 2.90 31.99 -17.69
CA GLN A 27 3.93 32.02 -16.64
C GLN A 27 3.44 32.40 -15.22
N LEU A 28 2.91 31.40 -14.53
CA LEU A 28 2.64 31.48 -13.12
C LEU A 28 3.94 31.31 -12.35
N THR A 29 4.59 32.37 -11.96
CA THR A 29 5.55 32.33 -10.86
C THR A 29 4.82 31.91 -9.60
N ILE A 30 4.87 30.61 -9.27
CA ILE A 30 4.31 30.08 -8.04
C ILE A 30 5.36 30.28 -6.96
N PRO A 31 5.18 31.22 -6.04
CA PRO A 31 6.23 31.59 -5.07
C PRO A 31 6.49 30.53 -4.01
N PHE A 32 5.63 29.51 -3.90
CA PHE A 32 5.70 28.51 -2.86
C PHE A 32 5.12 27.17 -3.33
N LYS A 33 5.93 26.11 -3.22
CA LYS A 33 5.52 24.72 -3.49
C LYS A 33 5.11 24.05 -2.16
N PRO A 34 3.81 23.97 -1.84
CA PRO A 34 3.38 23.38 -0.58
C PRO A 34 3.53 21.85 -0.60
N THR A 35 3.71 21.27 0.56
CA THR A 35 3.59 19.83 0.79
C THR A 35 2.12 19.43 0.89
N ILE A 36 1.84 18.13 0.73
CA ILE A 36 0.50 17.58 0.95
C ILE A 36 0.01 17.89 2.38
N LYS A 37 0.90 17.84 3.38
CA LYS A 37 0.55 18.20 4.77
C LYS A 37 0.10 19.65 4.91
N GLU A 38 0.73 20.57 4.21
CA GLU A 38 0.34 22.00 4.23
C GLU A 38 -1.02 22.22 3.56
N ILE A 39 -1.30 21.50 2.46
CA ILE A 39 -2.62 21.50 1.83
C ILE A 39 -3.68 20.93 2.79
N LEU A 40 -3.41 19.82 3.45
CA LEU A 40 -4.30 19.25 4.45
C LEU A 40 -4.54 20.22 5.63
N LYS A 41 -3.49 20.89 6.12
CA LYS A 41 -3.58 21.90 7.18
C LYS A 41 -4.45 23.07 6.76
N GLN A 42 -4.37 23.50 5.50
CA GLN A 42 -5.23 24.54 4.96
C GLN A 42 -6.69 24.10 4.89
N TYR A 43 -6.96 22.88 4.42
CA TYR A 43 -8.30 22.30 4.38
C TYR A 43 -8.96 22.22 5.75
N LEU A 44 -8.22 21.73 6.77
CA LEU A 44 -8.76 21.56 8.13
C LEU A 44 -9.04 22.86 8.89
N LYS A 45 -8.66 24.02 8.36
CA LYS A 45 -9.09 25.33 8.89
C LYS A 45 -10.54 25.66 8.53
N ASN A 46 -11.12 24.95 7.55
CA ASN A 46 -12.53 25.14 7.18
C ASN A 46 -13.42 24.41 8.20
N PRO A 47 -14.43 25.07 8.81
CA PRO A 47 -15.40 24.42 9.71
C PRO A 47 -16.14 23.24 9.10
N ASP A 48 -16.33 23.25 7.77
CA ASP A 48 -17.05 22.20 7.03
C ASP A 48 -16.18 20.98 6.67
N SER A 49 -14.95 20.86 7.22
CA SER A 49 -14.05 19.74 6.93
C SER A 49 -14.55 18.35 7.42
N GLY A 50 -15.57 18.32 8.28
CA GLY A 50 -16.40 17.14 8.58
C GLY A 50 -15.63 15.90 9.05
N ASP A 51 -16.02 14.74 8.51
CA ASP A 51 -15.51 13.42 8.93
C ASP A 51 -14.03 13.17 8.67
N TYR A 52 -13.40 13.97 7.80
CA TYR A 52 -11.97 13.81 7.47
C TYR A 52 -11.03 14.40 8.53
N VAL A 53 -11.54 15.22 9.46
CA VAL A 53 -10.72 15.90 10.49
C VAL A 53 -9.87 14.90 11.27
N LYS A 54 -10.49 13.89 11.86
CA LYS A 54 -9.76 12.89 12.68
C LYS A 54 -8.70 12.14 11.87
N MET A 55 -9.02 11.79 10.63
CA MET A 55 -8.12 11.06 9.72
C MET A 55 -6.87 11.88 9.40
N PHE A 56 -7.04 13.13 8.98
CA PHE A 56 -5.94 13.98 8.55
C PHE A 56 -5.22 14.66 9.70
N GLN A 57 -5.89 14.91 10.84
CA GLN A 57 -5.20 15.41 12.04
C GLN A 57 -4.09 14.45 12.47
N LYS A 58 -4.35 13.14 12.47
CA LYS A 58 -3.32 12.13 12.76
C LYS A 58 -2.14 12.20 11.77
N VAL A 59 -2.39 12.53 10.50
CA VAL A 59 -1.33 12.73 9.50
C VAL A 59 -0.52 13.98 9.79
N LEU A 60 -1.17 15.09 10.18
CA LEU A 60 -0.51 16.34 10.55
C LEU A 60 0.34 16.19 11.82
N ASP A 61 -0.11 15.39 12.77
CA ASP A 61 0.59 15.15 14.03
C ASP A 61 1.77 14.16 13.88
N CYS A 62 1.93 13.54 12.72
CA CYS A 62 3.01 12.59 12.43
C CYS A 62 4.39 13.25 12.51
N GLY A 63 5.26 12.72 13.38
CA GLY A 63 6.63 13.19 13.53
C GLY A 63 6.76 14.51 14.33
N THR A 64 5.67 15.04 14.90
CA THR A 64 5.69 16.29 15.69
C THR A 64 5.83 16.08 17.20
N GLY A 65 5.81 14.82 17.65
CA GLY A 65 5.76 14.47 19.06
C GLY A 65 4.36 14.39 19.68
N LYS A 66 3.33 14.95 19.04
CA LYS A 66 1.94 14.86 19.54
C LYS A 66 1.40 13.44 19.62
N LEU A 67 1.95 12.53 18.82
CA LEU A 67 1.64 11.10 18.89
C LEU A 67 2.53 10.32 19.87
N GLY A 68 3.31 11.03 20.69
CA GLY A 68 4.29 10.45 21.60
C GLY A 68 5.64 10.15 20.94
N TYR A 69 6.48 9.33 21.62
CA TYR A 69 7.87 9.10 21.23
C TYR A 69 8.29 7.65 21.43
N HIS A 70 9.23 7.18 20.60
CA HIS A 70 10.01 5.97 20.83
C HIS A 70 11.31 6.29 21.54
N ILE A 71 11.64 5.53 22.57
CA ILE A 71 12.95 5.52 23.20
C ILE A 71 13.77 4.40 22.57
N LYS A 72 14.83 4.76 21.86
CA LYS A 72 15.74 3.80 21.22
C LYS A 72 17.10 3.85 21.89
N VAL A 73 17.68 2.68 22.13
CA VAL A 73 19.00 2.51 22.72
C VAL A 73 19.85 1.64 21.79
N CYS A 74 21.10 2.04 21.60
CA CYS A 74 22.06 1.24 20.85
C CYS A 74 22.42 -0.02 21.64
N ASP A 75 22.33 -1.20 21.02
CA ASP A 75 22.66 -2.48 21.64
C ASP A 75 24.14 -2.65 21.96
N ASN A 76 25.01 -1.86 21.34
CA ASN A 76 26.45 -1.94 21.52
C ASN A 76 27.03 -0.85 22.47
N CYS A 77 26.69 0.42 22.25
CA CYS A 77 27.32 1.53 23.00
C CYS A 77 26.39 2.22 24.00
N GLY A 78 25.09 1.87 24.06
CA GLY A 78 24.12 2.49 24.97
C GLY A 78 23.64 3.88 24.53
N GLU A 79 24.07 4.40 23.37
CA GLU A 79 23.56 5.67 22.83
C GLU A 79 22.03 5.69 22.79
N THR A 80 21.46 6.78 23.25
CA THR A 80 20.00 6.92 23.41
C THR A 80 19.46 7.97 22.46
N LYS A 81 18.41 7.62 21.71
CA LYS A 81 17.64 8.54 20.86
C LYS A 81 16.16 8.46 21.23
N ILE A 82 15.53 9.61 21.31
CA ILE A 82 14.07 9.74 21.45
C ILE A 82 13.54 10.27 20.13
N ILE A 83 12.67 9.51 19.50
CA ILE A 83 12.20 9.79 18.14
C ILE A 83 10.68 9.93 18.18
N PRO A 84 10.11 11.02 17.62
CA PRO A 84 8.66 11.17 17.55
C PRO A 84 7.99 10.01 16.84
N ASN A 85 6.81 9.61 17.33
CA ASN A 85 6.05 8.51 16.76
C ASN A 85 5.52 8.86 15.36
N ALA A 86 5.63 7.89 14.47
CA ALA A 86 4.99 7.93 13.15
C ALA A 86 3.50 7.58 13.29
N CYS A 87 2.64 8.21 12.47
CA CYS A 87 1.21 7.94 12.50
C CYS A 87 0.81 6.60 11.86
N SER A 88 1.69 6.01 11.06
CA SER A 88 1.46 4.78 10.27
C SER A 88 0.20 4.83 9.38
N SER A 89 -0.31 6.02 9.08
CA SER A 89 -1.46 6.18 8.18
C SER A 89 -1.06 5.82 6.75
N SER A 90 -1.97 5.14 6.04
CA SER A 90 -1.81 4.84 4.61
C SER A 90 -1.81 6.08 3.72
N LEU A 91 -2.21 7.24 4.24
CA LEU A 91 -2.25 8.52 3.55
C LEU A 91 -1.13 9.49 3.99
N CYS A 92 -0.30 9.11 4.94
CA CYS A 92 0.79 9.98 5.40
C CYS A 92 1.96 9.98 4.42
N PRO A 93 2.34 11.13 3.81
CA PRO A 93 3.45 11.20 2.88
C PRO A 93 4.76 10.68 3.47
N ASP A 94 5.11 11.10 4.69
CA ASP A 94 6.36 10.72 5.34
C ASP A 94 6.42 9.21 5.63
N CYS A 95 5.35 8.66 6.25
CA CYS A 95 5.30 7.23 6.56
C CYS A 95 5.36 6.36 5.31
N GLN A 96 4.64 6.76 4.25
CA GLN A 96 4.55 5.95 3.05
C GLN A 96 5.79 6.09 2.17
N LYS A 97 6.44 7.25 2.13
CA LYS A 97 7.74 7.45 1.44
C LYS A 97 8.81 6.54 2.05
N GLU A 98 8.95 6.52 3.37
CA GLU A 98 9.92 5.68 4.07
C GLU A 98 9.62 4.19 3.90
N ASN A 99 8.34 3.80 4.02
CA ASN A 99 7.92 2.41 3.81
C ASN A 99 8.15 1.95 2.37
N ALA A 100 7.89 2.81 1.38
CA ALA A 100 8.13 2.51 -0.03
C ALA A 100 9.62 2.33 -0.30
N LYS A 101 10.45 3.29 0.13
CA LYS A 101 11.92 3.24 -0.03
C LYS A 101 12.48 1.93 0.49
N ARG A 102 12.22 1.59 1.75
CA ARG A 102 12.71 0.36 2.40
C ARG A 102 12.23 -0.90 1.68
N TRP A 103 10.98 -0.92 1.25
CA TRP A 103 10.44 -2.07 0.52
C TRP A 103 11.11 -2.24 -0.85
N ILE A 104 11.27 -1.13 -1.60
CA ILE A 104 11.89 -1.13 -2.93
C ILE A 104 13.36 -1.59 -2.84
N GLU A 105 14.15 -1.03 -1.92
CA GLU A 105 15.54 -1.42 -1.70
C GLU A 105 15.67 -2.92 -1.42
N ASN A 106 14.85 -3.45 -0.51
CA ASN A 106 14.82 -4.87 -0.21
C ASN A 106 14.43 -5.74 -1.41
N ARG A 107 13.50 -5.28 -2.26
CA ARG A 107 13.09 -6.06 -3.45
C ARG A 107 14.12 -5.99 -4.56
N ILE A 108 14.78 -4.85 -4.74
CA ILE A 108 15.89 -4.73 -5.71
C ILE A 108 17.02 -5.68 -5.38
N SER A 109 17.35 -5.86 -4.09
CA SER A 109 18.38 -6.79 -3.66
C SER A 109 18.05 -8.27 -3.87
N GLU A 110 16.79 -8.59 -4.11
CA GLU A 110 16.27 -9.95 -4.32
C GLU A 110 15.96 -10.23 -5.81
N LEU A 111 16.33 -9.33 -6.73
CA LEU A 111 16.04 -9.50 -8.16
C LEU A 111 16.84 -10.68 -8.74
N LEU A 112 16.11 -11.58 -9.40
CA LEU A 112 16.67 -12.70 -10.13
C LEU A 112 17.19 -12.24 -11.51
N PRO A 113 18.25 -12.86 -12.06
CA PRO A 113 18.82 -12.51 -13.37
C PRO A 113 17.98 -13.10 -14.53
N VAL A 114 16.68 -12.83 -14.52
CA VAL A 114 15.69 -13.30 -15.51
C VAL A 114 14.77 -12.13 -15.91
N PRO A 115 14.08 -12.21 -17.07
CA PRO A 115 13.07 -11.21 -17.40
C PRO A 115 11.95 -11.17 -16.37
N TYR A 116 11.32 -10.00 -16.21
CA TYR A 116 10.17 -9.84 -15.34
C TYR A 116 8.93 -9.47 -16.14
N TYR A 117 7.80 -10.01 -15.72
CA TYR A 117 6.49 -9.75 -16.30
C TYR A 117 5.64 -8.95 -15.33
N GLN A 118 4.94 -7.95 -15.87
CA GLN A 118 3.90 -7.25 -15.17
C GLN A 118 2.55 -7.68 -15.73
N THR A 119 1.61 -8.00 -14.85
CA THR A 119 0.20 -8.21 -15.21
C THR A 119 -0.64 -7.26 -14.37
N VAL A 120 -1.61 -6.61 -14.99
CA VAL A 120 -2.54 -5.72 -14.30
C VAL A 120 -3.94 -6.34 -14.34
N PHE A 121 -4.56 -6.42 -13.18
CA PHE A 121 -5.95 -6.87 -13.01
C PHE A 121 -6.78 -5.69 -12.54
N SER A 122 -7.87 -5.38 -13.24
CA SER A 122 -8.78 -4.29 -12.88
C SER A 122 -10.17 -4.82 -12.57
N LEU A 123 -10.82 -4.22 -11.57
CA LEU A 123 -12.24 -4.46 -11.30
C LEU A 123 -13.09 -3.65 -12.29
N PRO A 124 -14.27 -4.13 -12.68
CA PRO A 124 -15.22 -3.34 -13.44
C PRO A 124 -15.62 -2.05 -12.70
N ASP A 125 -15.80 -0.96 -13.43
CA ASP A 125 -16.20 0.35 -12.87
C ASP A 125 -17.48 0.28 -12.03
N SER A 126 -18.40 -0.61 -12.41
CA SER A 126 -19.65 -0.89 -11.67
C SER A 126 -19.45 -1.36 -10.23
N LEU A 127 -18.25 -1.89 -9.90
CA LEU A 127 -17.87 -2.28 -8.55
C LEU A 127 -17.23 -1.14 -7.75
N SER A 128 -16.94 0.02 -8.35
CA SER A 128 -16.17 1.08 -7.67
C SER A 128 -16.87 1.60 -6.41
N VAL A 129 -18.19 1.89 -6.49
CA VAL A 129 -18.96 2.35 -5.34
C VAL A 129 -19.06 1.27 -4.26
N PHE A 130 -19.42 0.06 -4.64
CA PHE A 130 -19.46 -1.08 -3.72
C PHE A 130 -18.12 -1.30 -3.02
N THR A 131 -17.02 -1.24 -3.77
CA THR A 131 -15.66 -1.39 -3.24
C THR A 131 -15.33 -0.30 -2.22
N MET A 132 -15.76 0.94 -2.45
CA MET A 132 -15.48 2.05 -1.54
C MET A 132 -16.07 1.83 -0.16
N TYR A 133 -17.26 1.24 -0.08
CA TYR A 133 -17.96 0.92 1.18
C TYR A 133 -17.48 -0.41 1.81
N ASN A 134 -16.89 -1.32 1.01
CA ASN A 134 -16.52 -2.68 1.42
C ASN A 134 -15.05 -3.01 1.16
N LYS A 135 -14.15 -2.04 1.37
CA LYS A 135 -12.74 -2.16 0.96
C LYS A 135 -12.06 -3.44 1.43
N ARG A 136 -12.21 -3.80 2.71
CA ARG A 136 -11.57 -5.00 3.25
C ARG A 136 -12.07 -6.26 2.54
N ILE A 137 -13.38 -6.44 2.49
CA ILE A 137 -14.02 -7.61 1.86
C ILE A 137 -13.59 -7.72 0.40
N VAL A 138 -13.77 -6.63 -0.37
CA VAL A 138 -13.48 -6.62 -1.81
C VAL A 138 -12.00 -6.82 -2.07
N PHE A 139 -11.10 -6.18 -1.32
CA PHE A 139 -9.67 -6.32 -1.53
C PHE A 139 -9.15 -7.71 -1.14
N ASP A 140 -9.68 -8.33 -0.08
CA ASP A 140 -9.33 -9.70 0.29
C ASP A 140 -9.78 -10.71 -0.78
N ILE A 141 -11.01 -10.54 -1.31
CA ILE A 141 -11.51 -11.33 -2.45
C ILE A 141 -10.65 -11.10 -3.69
N PHE A 142 -10.27 -9.85 -3.96
CA PHE A 142 -9.47 -9.49 -5.12
C PHE A 142 -8.08 -10.13 -5.07
N PHE A 143 -7.36 -10.03 -3.93
CA PHE A 143 -6.09 -10.73 -3.74
C PHE A 143 -6.22 -12.23 -3.95
N PHE A 144 -7.27 -12.84 -3.39
CA PHE A 144 -7.52 -14.26 -3.53
C PHE A 144 -7.76 -14.65 -4.99
N ALA A 145 -8.62 -13.91 -5.70
CA ALA A 145 -8.99 -14.19 -7.09
C ALA A 145 -7.79 -14.03 -8.05
N VAL A 146 -6.99 -12.97 -7.88
CA VAL A 146 -5.77 -12.76 -8.66
C VAL A 146 -4.75 -13.87 -8.38
N ALA A 147 -4.54 -14.24 -7.12
CA ALA A 147 -3.63 -15.33 -6.78
C ALA A 147 -4.10 -16.68 -7.36
N ALA A 148 -5.41 -16.94 -7.35
CA ALA A 148 -5.99 -18.14 -7.98
C ALA A 148 -5.79 -18.15 -9.50
N ALA A 149 -6.04 -17.03 -10.17
CA ALA A 149 -5.83 -16.89 -11.61
C ALA A 149 -4.37 -17.12 -11.99
N MET A 150 -3.41 -16.51 -11.27
CA MET A 150 -1.98 -16.68 -11.51
C MET A 150 -1.51 -18.13 -11.25
N ASN A 151 -2.16 -18.86 -10.36
CA ASN A 151 -1.86 -20.26 -10.10
C ASN A 151 -2.58 -21.23 -11.05
N LYS A 152 -3.52 -20.76 -11.88
CA LYS A 152 -4.19 -21.56 -12.90
C LYS A 152 -3.26 -21.80 -14.08
N LYS A 153 -2.78 -23.03 -14.22
CA LYS A 153 -1.82 -23.43 -15.26
C LYS A 153 -2.44 -24.53 -16.11
N PRO A 154 -2.99 -24.17 -17.31
CA PRO A 154 -3.50 -25.20 -18.22
C PRO A 154 -2.34 -26.08 -18.71
N GLY A 155 -2.42 -27.38 -18.46
CA GLY A 155 -1.46 -28.36 -18.97
C GLY A 155 -0.18 -28.59 -18.13
N GLU A 156 0.26 -27.62 -17.34
CA GLU A 156 1.49 -27.72 -16.54
C GLU A 156 1.20 -27.76 -15.04
N LYS A 157 0.66 -28.87 -14.55
CA LYS A 157 0.25 -29.04 -13.14
C LYS A 157 1.39 -29.06 -12.10
N ASN A 158 2.66 -29.00 -12.55
CA ASN A 158 3.82 -29.32 -11.73
C ASN A 158 4.87 -28.21 -11.59
N ILE A 159 4.52 -26.96 -11.92
CA ILE A 159 5.43 -25.81 -11.82
C ILE A 159 4.95 -24.89 -10.71
N GLU A 160 5.82 -24.53 -9.78
CA GLU A 160 5.63 -23.46 -8.82
C GLU A 160 6.20 -22.16 -9.39
N ILE A 161 5.38 -21.13 -9.57
CA ILE A 161 5.81 -19.76 -9.92
C ILE A 161 5.85 -18.91 -8.66
N GLY A 162 6.74 -17.91 -8.65
CA GLY A 162 6.77 -16.89 -7.61
C GLY A 162 6.26 -15.56 -8.17
N PHE A 163 5.45 -14.82 -7.43
CA PHE A 163 4.99 -13.50 -7.84
C PHE A 163 4.63 -12.62 -6.64
N ILE A 164 4.63 -11.32 -6.90
CA ILE A 164 4.25 -10.28 -5.94
C ILE A 164 2.99 -9.63 -6.47
N ILE A 165 1.96 -9.48 -5.64
CA ILE A 165 0.75 -8.71 -5.95
C ILE A 165 0.78 -7.42 -5.14
N ALA A 166 0.62 -6.28 -5.81
CA ALA A 166 0.53 -4.96 -5.20
C ALA A 166 -0.80 -4.28 -5.57
N LEU A 167 -1.60 -3.95 -4.56
CA LEU A 167 -2.84 -3.20 -4.72
C LEU A 167 -2.54 -1.71 -4.84
N GLN A 168 -3.02 -1.09 -5.90
CA GLN A 168 -3.14 0.35 -6.07
C GLN A 168 -4.62 0.70 -6.21
N THR A 169 -5.02 1.87 -5.71
CA THR A 169 -6.43 2.28 -5.67
C THR A 169 -6.69 3.55 -6.47
N TRP A 170 -5.72 4.02 -7.25
CA TRP A 170 -5.76 5.31 -7.93
C TRP A 170 -5.45 5.21 -9.42
N ALA A 171 -6.16 5.99 -10.20
CA ALA A 171 -5.86 6.33 -11.58
C ALA A 171 -5.42 7.81 -11.69
N SER A 172 -5.34 8.33 -12.92
CA SER A 172 -5.09 9.74 -13.20
C SER A 172 -6.02 10.66 -12.38
N SER A 173 -5.54 11.83 -12.01
CA SER A 173 -6.30 12.85 -11.29
C SER A 173 -6.88 12.38 -9.95
N LEU A 174 -6.25 11.41 -9.30
CA LEU A 174 -6.66 10.83 -8.01
C LEU A 174 -8.05 10.18 -8.04
N TRP A 175 -8.50 9.66 -9.17
CA TRP A 175 -9.71 8.86 -9.21
C TRP A 175 -9.53 7.54 -8.48
N PHE A 176 -10.59 7.11 -7.78
CA PHE A 176 -10.60 5.82 -7.10
C PHE A 176 -10.83 4.71 -8.13
N ASP A 177 -9.77 3.98 -8.41
CA ASP A 177 -9.71 2.91 -9.40
C ASP A 177 -8.84 1.77 -8.85
N PRO A 178 -9.43 0.83 -8.10
CA PRO A 178 -8.68 -0.28 -7.51
C PRO A 178 -8.25 -1.29 -8.58
N HIS A 179 -6.94 -1.47 -8.70
CA HIS A 179 -6.33 -2.46 -9.57
C HIS A 179 -5.12 -3.11 -8.90
N MET A 180 -4.76 -4.29 -9.35
CA MET A 180 -3.63 -5.05 -8.83
C MET A 180 -2.55 -5.23 -9.87
N HIS A 181 -1.33 -4.82 -9.52
CA HIS A 181 -0.14 -5.13 -10.28
C HIS A 181 0.46 -6.43 -9.78
N VAL A 182 0.66 -7.38 -10.67
CA VAL A 182 1.40 -8.61 -10.41
C VAL A 182 2.77 -8.48 -11.04
N CYS A 183 3.82 -8.69 -10.26
CA CYS A 183 5.20 -8.75 -10.71
C CYS A 183 5.71 -10.18 -10.56
N MET A 184 6.10 -10.80 -11.68
CA MET A 184 6.53 -12.20 -11.74
C MET A 184 7.88 -12.31 -12.45
N PRO A 185 8.92 -12.90 -11.84
CA PRO A 185 10.13 -13.30 -12.56
C PRO A 185 9.78 -14.39 -13.58
N GLY A 186 10.37 -14.34 -14.76
CA GLY A 186 10.17 -15.27 -15.86
C GLY A 186 10.80 -16.65 -15.60
N ILE A 187 10.53 -17.24 -14.45
CA ILE A 187 11.05 -18.52 -14.04
C ILE A 187 10.06 -19.26 -13.12
N GLY A 188 10.03 -20.57 -13.20
CA GLY A 188 9.28 -21.45 -12.32
C GLY A 188 10.11 -22.63 -11.87
N ILE A 189 9.72 -23.27 -10.77
CA ILE A 189 10.36 -24.45 -10.18
C ILE A 189 9.47 -25.65 -10.43
N LEU A 190 9.96 -26.64 -11.18
CA LEU A 190 9.29 -27.91 -11.41
C LEU A 190 9.28 -28.77 -10.12
N LYS A 191 8.35 -29.74 -10.00
CA LYS A 191 8.30 -30.66 -8.88
C LYS A 191 9.60 -31.45 -8.65
N ASN A 192 10.32 -31.75 -9.72
CA ASN A 192 11.62 -32.42 -9.64
C ASN A 192 12.77 -31.46 -9.28
N GLY A 193 12.43 -30.22 -8.97
CA GLY A 193 13.35 -29.17 -8.60
C GLY A 193 14.01 -28.44 -9.77
N LYS A 194 13.92 -28.89 -11.02
CA LYS A 194 14.52 -28.18 -12.17
C LYS A 194 13.86 -26.84 -12.40
N LEU A 195 14.64 -25.89 -12.91
CA LEU A 195 14.15 -24.55 -13.29
C LEU A 195 13.55 -24.60 -14.69
N ASN A 196 12.43 -23.90 -14.88
CA ASN A 196 11.81 -23.64 -16.17
C ASN A 196 11.78 -22.14 -16.39
N GLN A 197 12.43 -21.67 -17.47
CA GLN A 197 12.52 -20.25 -17.79
C GLN A 197 11.45 -19.87 -18.81
N TYR A 198 10.91 -18.66 -18.66
CA TYR A 198 9.95 -18.04 -19.56
C TYR A 198 10.60 -16.81 -20.24
N PRO A 199 11.29 -16.99 -21.36
CA PRO A 199 12.02 -15.88 -22.02
C PRO A 199 11.10 -14.92 -22.79
N SER A 200 9.89 -15.33 -23.15
CA SER A 200 8.94 -14.49 -23.88
C SER A 200 7.52 -14.61 -23.32
N LYS A 201 6.62 -13.70 -23.70
CA LYS A 201 5.20 -13.71 -23.29
C LYS A 201 4.51 -15.01 -23.72
N GLU A 202 4.85 -15.51 -24.89
CA GLU A 202 4.28 -16.74 -25.48
C GLU A 202 4.74 -18.00 -24.75
N SER A 203 5.87 -17.93 -24.02
CA SER A 203 6.38 -19.04 -23.22
C SER A 203 5.68 -19.18 -21.88
N LEU A 204 4.89 -18.19 -21.45
CA LEU A 204 4.17 -18.22 -20.19
C LEU A 204 3.09 -19.30 -20.19
N PRO A 205 2.80 -19.93 -19.02
CA PRO A 205 1.81 -20.99 -18.91
C PRO A 205 0.35 -20.49 -18.94
N PHE A 206 0.13 -19.19 -19.19
CA PHE A 206 -1.17 -18.53 -19.26
C PHE A 206 -1.14 -17.35 -20.23
N ASN A 207 -2.33 -16.91 -20.64
CA ASN A 207 -2.56 -15.70 -21.42
C ASN A 207 -3.65 -14.84 -20.75
N GLU A 208 -3.93 -13.68 -21.32
CA GLU A 208 -4.89 -12.72 -20.79
C GLU A 208 -6.31 -13.31 -20.66
N ASP A 209 -6.76 -14.09 -21.64
CA ASP A 209 -8.10 -14.69 -21.64
C ASP A 209 -8.27 -15.71 -20.50
N ILE A 210 -7.26 -16.55 -20.30
CA ILE A 210 -7.24 -17.55 -19.20
C ILE A 210 -7.26 -16.84 -17.86
N LEU A 211 -6.40 -15.82 -17.71
CA LEU A 211 -6.31 -15.05 -16.46
C LEU A 211 -7.62 -14.30 -16.18
N SER A 212 -8.19 -13.62 -17.18
CA SER A 212 -9.44 -12.87 -17.04
C SER A 212 -10.62 -13.76 -16.66
N LYS A 213 -10.78 -14.91 -17.33
CA LYS A 213 -11.86 -15.87 -17.04
C LYS A 213 -11.75 -16.43 -15.63
N GLU A 214 -10.56 -16.87 -15.22
CA GLU A 214 -10.38 -17.44 -13.88
C GLU A 214 -10.52 -16.37 -12.79
N PHE A 215 -9.95 -15.17 -13.01
CA PHE A 215 -10.07 -14.05 -12.10
C PHE A 215 -11.53 -13.69 -11.84
N LYS A 216 -12.31 -13.44 -12.91
CA LYS A 216 -13.75 -13.13 -12.83
C LYS A 216 -14.51 -14.22 -12.08
N LYS A 217 -14.34 -15.48 -12.51
CA LYS A 217 -15.02 -16.61 -11.90
C LYS A 217 -14.78 -16.69 -10.39
N VAL A 218 -13.52 -16.70 -9.98
CA VAL A 218 -13.16 -16.86 -8.56
C VAL A 218 -13.59 -15.65 -7.74
N PHE A 219 -13.52 -14.44 -8.29
CA PHE A 219 -13.96 -13.23 -7.61
C PHE A 219 -15.46 -13.30 -7.32
N LEU A 220 -16.29 -13.60 -8.32
CA LEU A 220 -17.75 -13.68 -8.18
C LEU A 220 -18.17 -14.82 -7.24
N GLU A 221 -17.56 -16.01 -7.36
CA GLU A 221 -17.80 -17.13 -6.43
C GLU A 221 -17.50 -16.74 -4.96
N LYS A 222 -16.41 -16.02 -4.73
CA LYS A 222 -16.04 -15.59 -3.38
C LYS A 222 -16.95 -14.48 -2.85
N LEU A 223 -17.37 -13.55 -3.70
CA LEU A 223 -18.30 -12.49 -3.34
C LEU A 223 -19.68 -13.10 -2.98
N GLU A 224 -20.15 -14.04 -3.78
CA GLU A 224 -21.39 -14.79 -3.54
C GLU A 224 -21.30 -15.59 -2.23
N ALA A 225 -20.22 -16.34 -2.04
CA ALA A 225 -19.99 -17.07 -0.79
C ALA A 225 -19.95 -16.16 0.43
N HIS A 226 -19.40 -14.95 0.29
CA HIS A 226 -19.36 -13.97 1.38
C HIS A 226 -20.77 -13.44 1.70
N TYR A 227 -21.59 -13.15 0.67
CA TYR A 227 -22.97 -12.72 0.84
C TYR A 227 -23.81 -13.75 1.61
N PHE A 228 -23.70 -15.05 1.27
CA PHE A 228 -24.46 -16.12 1.92
C PHE A 228 -23.96 -16.51 3.31
N LYS A 229 -22.73 -16.17 3.67
CA LYS A 229 -22.17 -16.40 5.01
C LYS A 229 -22.75 -15.51 6.11
N LYS A 230 -23.93 -14.94 5.93
CA LYS A 230 -24.59 -14.00 6.86
C LYS A 230 -24.21 -14.26 8.34
N ASN A 231 -23.40 -13.35 8.90
CA ASN A 231 -23.20 -13.15 10.35
C ASN A 231 -22.85 -14.40 11.21
N VAL A 232 -22.19 -15.40 10.67
CA VAL A 232 -21.66 -16.50 11.46
C VAL A 232 -20.18 -16.18 11.72
N ASP A 233 -19.82 -16.02 12.99
CA ASP A 233 -18.45 -15.97 13.52
C ASP A 233 -17.53 -14.84 13.01
N GLY A 234 -17.92 -13.57 13.25
CA GLY A 234 -17.00 -12.43 13.11
C GLY A 234 -16.65 -12.02 11.67
N ASN A 235 -17.39 -12.48 10.66
CA ASN A 235 -17.25 -12.00 9.29
C ASN A 235 -17.77 -10.55 9.18
N GLU A 236 -17.03 -9.70 8.46
CA GLU A 236 -17.49 -8.34 8.15
C GLU A 236 -18.78 -8.40 7.35
N ILE A 237 -19.77 -7.62 7.79
CA ILE A 237 -21.05 -7.49 7.10
C ILE A 237 -20.85 -6.62 5.86
N ILE A 238 -21.48 -7.00 4.73
CA ILE A 238 -21.53 -6.15 3.55
C ILE A 238 -22.29 -4.86 3.90
N ASN A 239 -21.62 -3.74 3.68
CA ASN A 239 -22.18 -2.41 3.84
C ASN A 239 -22.72 -1.93 2.48
N TRP A 240 -24.05 -1.94 2.32
CA TRP A 240 -24.70 -1.53 1.08
C TRP A 240 -24.81 0.00 1.01
N PRO A 241 -24.21 0.65 -0.02
CA PRO A 241 -24.45 2.07 -0.30
C PRO A 241 -25.95 2.32 -0.56
N ASP A 242 -26.44 3.54 -0.31
CA ASP A 242 -27.87 3.85 -0.44
C ASP A 242 -28.42 3.51 -1.83
N GLU A 243 -27.66 3.80 -2.88
CA GLU A 243 -28.03 3.48 -4.26
C GLU A 243 -28.01 1.98 -4.60
N MET A 244 -27.43 1.14 -3.74
CA MET A 244 -27.32 -0.32 -3.94
C MET A 244 -28.08 -1.13 -2.90
N LYS A 245 -28.82 -0.51 -1.99
CA LYS A 245 -29.54 -1.21 -0.92
C LYS A 245 -30.46 -2.29 -1.45
N SER A 246 -31.19 -2.00 -2.52
CA SER A 246 -32.11 -2.96 -3.15
C SER A 246 -31.43 -4.26 -3.63
N ILE A 247 -30.13 -4.20 -3.94
CA ILE A 247 -29.35 -5.39 -4.32
C ILE A 247 -29.15 -6.33 -3.13
N GLY A 248 -28.99 -5.76 -1.93
CA GLY A 248 -28.76 -6.52 -0.70
C GLY A 248 -30.03 -6.99 0.03
N GLU A 249 -31.21 -6.54 -0.39
CA GLU A 249 -32.47 -6.81 0.29
C GLU A 249 -32.87 -8.28 0.21
N ASP A 250 -32.69 -8.89 -0.96
CA ASP A 250 -33.06 -10.29 -1.21
C ASP A 250 -32.05 -11.03 -2.10
N GLU A 251 -32.12 -12.36 -2.03
CA GLU A 251 -31.21 -13.25 -2.79
C GLU A 251 -31.40 -13.12 -4.32
N ALA A 252 -32.61 -12.88 -4.80
CA ALA A 252 -32.88 -12.79 -6.23
C ALA A 252 -32.25 -11.53 -6.83
N SER A 253 -32.37 -10.39 -6.15
CA SER A 253 -31.74 -9.12 -6.53
C SER A 253 -30.22 -9.24 -6.52
N PHE A 254 -29.65 -9.88 -5.50
CA PHE A 254 -28.22 -10.13 -5.43
C PHE A 254 -27.73 -11.03 -6.56
N LYS A 255 -28.39 -12.17 -6.82
CA LYS A 255 -28.01 -13.07 -7.92
C LYS A 255 -28.13 -12.41 -9.29
N LYS A 256 -29.14 -11.57 -9.49
CA LYS A 256 -29.25 -10.77 -10.70
C LYS A 256 -28.04 -9.85 -10.89
N TRP A 257 -27.65 -9.14 -9.85
CA TRP A 257 -26.46 -8.27 -9.88
C TRP A 257 -25.18 -9.05 -10.16
N ILE A 258 -24.97 -10.23 -9.55
CA ILE A 258 -23.83 -11.12 -9.87
C ILE A 258 -23.84 -11.52 -11.35
N SER A 259 -25.00 -11.89 -11.91
CA SER A 259 -25.12 -12.23 -13.33
C SER A 259 -24.79 -11.05 -14.23
N GLU A 260 -25.19 -9.82 -13.88
CA GLU A 260 -24.82 -8.61 -14.62
C GLU A 260 -23.30 -8.34 -14.58
N LEU A 261 -22.64 -8.58 -13.43
CA LEU A 261 -21.19 -8.48 -13.31
C LEU A 261 -20.47 -9.56 -14.13
N GLU A 262 -21.02 -10.76 -14.22
CA GLU A 262 -20.47 -11.86 -15.02
C GLU A 262 -20.45 -11.54 -16.52
N GLN A 263 -21.46 -10.81 -17.03
CA GLN A 263 -21.56 -10.40 -18.42
C GLN A 263 -20.60 -9.25 -18.78
N GLN A 264 -20.06 -8.53 -17.79
CA GLN A 264 -19.12 -7.45 -18.02
C GLN A 264 -17.73 -7.97 -18.42
N LYS A 265 -16.97 -7.11 -19.10
CA LYS A 265 -15.56 -7.34 -19.38
C LYS A 265 -14.76 -7.09 -18.09
N TRP A 266 -13.88 -8.02 -17.76
CA TRP A 266 -12.92 -7.90 -16.67
C TRP A 266 -11.53 -7.79 -17.27
N ASP A 267 -10.91 -6.63 -17.14
CA ASP A 267 -9.67 -6.34 -17.84
C ASP A 267 -8.47 -6.94 -17.11
N VAL A 268 -7.68 -7.68 -17.90
CA VAL A 268 -6.37 -8.17 -17.52
C VAL A 268 -5.39 -7.80 -18.64
N ASP A 269 -4.35 -7.06 -18.29
CA ASP A 269 -3.28 -6.68 -19.21
C ASP A 269 -1.99 -7.39 -18.81
N LEU A 270 -1.52 -8.26 -19.69
CA LEU A 270 -0.26 -8.98 -19.53
C LEU A 270 0.82 -8.29 -20.38
N GLY A 271 1.65 -7.51 -19.72
CA GLY A 271 2.72 -6.74 -20.33
C GLY A 271 3.82 -7.60 -20.98
N LYS A 272 4.64 -6.96 -21.80
CA LYS A 272 5.85 -7.57 -22.38
C LYS A 272 6.91 -7.78 -21.31
N PRO A 273 7.81 -8.77 -21.48
CA PRO A 273 8.89 -8.99 -20.52
C PRO A 273 9.83 -7.79 -20.44
N THR A 274 10.21 -7.42 -19.23
CA THR A 274 11.16 -6.33 -18.96
C THR A 274 12.55 -6.93 -18.73
N TYR A 275 13.40 -6.87 -19.77
CA TYR A 275 14.78 -7.38 -19.70
C TYR A 275 15.77 -6.35 -19.19
N LYS A 276 15.56 -5.07 -19.56
CA LYS A 276 16.61 -4.04 -19.38
C LYS A 276 16.69 -3.48 -17.96
N ASP A 277 15.55 -3.32 -17.28
CA ASP A 277 15.56 -2.76 -15.92
C ASP A 277 14.31 -3.18 -15.09
N PRO A 278 14.34 -4.36 -14.46
CA PRO A 278 13.27 -4.76 -13.55
C PRO A 278 13.14 -3.86 -12.31
N LYS A 279 14.15 -3.01 -12.01
CA LYS A 279 14.13 -2.05 -10.90
C LYS A 279 13.02 -1.01 -11.09
N HIS A 280 12.77 -0.58 -12.33
CA HIS A 280 11.65 0.32 -12.64
C HIS A 280 10.30 -0.30 -12.29
N LEU A 281 10.10 -1.58 -12.61
CA LEU A 281 8.88 -2.29 -12.26
C LEU A 281 8.71 -2.39 -10.73
N ILE A 282 9.78 -2.76 -10.01
CA ILE A 282 9.76 -2.82 -8.54
C ILE A 282 9.46 -1.43 -7.94
N SER A 283 10.08 -0.38 -8.46
CA SER A 283 9.85 0.99 -8.01
C SER A 283 8.40 1.43 -8.26
N TYR A 284 7.84 1.06 -9.42
CA TYR A 284 6.47 1.38 -9.77
C TYR A 284 5.46 0.69 -8.86
N ILE A 285 5.56 -0.63 -8.67
CA ILE A 285 4.64 -1.38 -7.80
C ILE A 285 4.85 -1.08 -6.31
N GLY A 286 6.05 -0.58 -5.96
CA GLY A 286 6.39 -0.15 -4.60
C GLY A 286 5.75 1.17 -4.18
N LYS A 287 5.14 1.93 -5.09
CA LYS A 287 4.42 3.18 -4.77
C LYS A 287 3.32 2.92 -3.75
N ARG A 288 3.30 3.71 -2.70
CA ARG A 288 2.36 3.56 -1.56
C ARG A 288 1.26 4.60 -1.55
N LEU A 289 1.49 5.75 -2.20
CA LEU A 289 0.56 6.88 -2.25
C LEU A 289 0.14 7.17 -3.68
N PRO A 290 -1.09 7.69 -3.86
CA PRO A 290 -1.58 8.13 -5.16
C PRO A 290 -0.84 9.36 -5.70
N ILE A 291 -0.25 10.15 -4.79
CA ILE A 291 0.49 11.37 -5.10
C ILE A 291 1.60 11.59 -4.07
N SER A 292 2.72 12.14 -4.50
CA SER A 292 3.85 12.56 -3.64
C SER A 292 3.98 14.08 -3.62
N ASP A 293 4.71 14.62 -2.64
CA ASP A 293 4.99 16.06 -2.56
C ASP A 293 5.72 16.57 -3.80
N ASP A 294 6.54 15.73 -4.45
CA ASP A 294 7.29 16.08 -5.65
C ASP A 294 6.37 16.38 -6.86
N GLN A 295 5.18 15.79 -6.89
CA GLN A 295 4.18 15.98 -7.94
C GLN A 295 3.33 17.25 -7.72
N ILE A 296 3.33 17.84 -6.52
CA ILE A 296 2.65 19.11 -6.28
C ILE A 296 3.42 20.21 -6.98
N ILE A 297 2.74 21.00 -7.82
CA ILE A 297 3.31 22.18 -8.48
C ILE A 297 3.07 23.41 -7.63
N GLY A 298 1.86 23.57 -7.07
CA GLY A 298 1.54 24.68 -6.20
C GLY A 298 0.06 24.79 -5.83
N VAL A 299 -0.27 25.81 -5.06
CA VAL A 299 -1.65 26.18 -4.72
C VAL A 299 -1.91 27.62 -5.10
N LYS A 300 -2.97 27.86 -5.88
CA LYS A 300 -3.40 29.21 -6.28
C LYS A 300 -4.93 29.31 -6.27
N SER A 301 -5.46 30.38 -5.72
CA SER A 301 -6.91 30.68 -5.69
C SER A 301 -7.75 29.51 -5.18
N GLY A 302 -7.30 28.84 -4.11
CA GLY A 302 -8.00 27.70 -3.52
C GLY A 302 -7.93 26.38 -4.34
N ARG A 303 -7.05 26.32 -5.33
CA ARG A 303 -6.87 25.14 -6.19
C ARG A 303 -5.46 24.61 -6.08
N VAL A 304 -5.34 23.28 -5.99
CA VAL A 304 -4.09 22.52 -6.02
C VAL A 304 -3.78 22.20 -7.47
N LEU A 305 -2.59 22.58 -7.93
CA LEU A 305 -2.03 22.19 -9.22
C LEU A 305 -0.96 21.14 -8.99
N PHE A 306 -1.06 20.01 -9.70
CA PHE A 306 -0.13 18.88 -9.56
C PHE A 306 0.02 18.11 -10.88
N GLU A 307 1.07 17.33 -10.98
CA GLU A 307 1.27 16.36 -12.08
C GLU A 307 0.67 15.00 -11.69
N ASP A 308 -0.13 14.44 -12.58
CA ASP A 308 -0.69 13.09 -12.37
C ASP A 308 0.32 11.99 -12.76
N THR A 309 -0.11 10.73 -12.66
CA THR A 309 0.72 9.56 -13.01
C THR A 309 1.11 9.48 -14.50
N LYS A 310 0.50 10.29 -15.35
CA LYS A 310 0.77 10.40 -16.80
C LYS A 310 1.49 11.71 -17.15
N GLU A 311 2.07 12.39 -16.17
CA GLU A 311 2.78 13.67 -16.32
C GLU A 311 1.89 14.79 -16.89
N LYS A 312 0.56 14.67 -16.70
CA LYS A 312 -0.39 15.72 -17.09
C LYS A 312 -0.64 16.63 -15.89
N GLN A 313 -0.71 17.93 -16.17
CA GLN A 313 -1.09 18.90 -15.17
C GLN A 313 -2.58 18.84 -14.87
N VAL A 314 -2.90 18.68 -13.61
CA VAL A 314 -4.27 18.60 -13.07
C VAL A 314 -4.48 19.71 -12.06
N SER A 315 -5.66 20.36 -12.11
CA SER A 315 -6.06 21.37 -11.15
C SER A 315 -7.37 20.97 -10.48
N LEU A 316 -7.33 20.80 -9.16
CA LEU A 316 -8.50 20.50 -8.32
C LEU A 316 -8.70 21.59 -7.28
N THR A 317 -9.93 21.80 -6.81
CA THR A 317 -10.12 22.58 -5.59
C THR A 317 -9.43 21.88 -4.43
N ILE A 318 -9.03 22.58 -3.38
CA ILE A 318 -8.44 21.98 -2.19
C ILE A 318 -9.40 20.92 -1.61
N GLU A 319 -10.68 21.19 -1.63
CA GLU A 319 -11.72 20.28 -1.16
C GLU A 319 -11.77 19.00 -1.99
N ASP A 320 -11.85 19.10 -3.33
CA ASP A 320 -11.86 17.92 -4.21
C ASP A 320 -10.58 17.11 -4.10
N PHE A 321 -9.41 17.78 -4.01
CA PHE A 321 -8.13 17.13 -3.81
C PHE A 321 -8.13 16.30 -2.54
N VAL A 322 -8.57 16.87 -1.41
CA VAL A 322 -8.60 16.19 -0.11
C VAL A 322 -9.64 15.08 -0.08
N LYS A 323 -10.83 15.30 -0.63
CA LYS A 323 -11.88 14.27 -0.74
C LYS A 323 -11.43 13.09 -1.60
N ARG A 324 -10.77 13.34 -2.74
CA ARG A 324 -10.21 12.26 -3.57
C ARG A 324 -9.10 11.52 -2.85
N LEU A 325 -8.17 12.25 -2.21
CA LEU A 325 -7.11 11.63 -1.42
C LEU A 325 -7.66 10.73 -0.30
N ALA A 326 -8.71 11.17 0.40
CA ALA A 326 -9.35 10.40 1.46
C ALA A 326 -9.92 9.05 0.99
N LYS A 327 -10.40 8.97 -0.26
CA LYS A 327 -10.92 7.73 -0.85
C LYS A 327 -9.85 6.61 -0.91
N HIS A 328 -8.56 6.95 -0.90
CA HIS A 328 -7.45 5.99 -0.93
C HIS A 328 -7.02 5.50 0.47
N ALA A 329 -7.69 5.96 1.54
CA ALA A 329 -7.47 5.43 2.87
C ALA A 329 -7.72 3.92 2.91
N MET A 330 -6.76 3.19 3.46
CA MET A 330 -6.85 1.73 3.60
C MET A 330 -7.50 1.35 4.94
N PRO A 331 -8.14 0.20 5.01
CA PRO A 331 -8.55 -0.37 6.28
C PRO A 331 -7.38 -0.47 7.26
N SER A 332 -7.65 -0.40 8.56
CA SER A 332 -6.62 -0.49 9.60
C SER A 332 -5.80 -1.77 9.44
N ARG A 333 -4.46 -1.66 9.53
CA ARG A 333 -3.50 -2.77 9.41
C ARG A 333 -3.59 -3.56 8.10
N TYR A 334 -4.12 -2.96 7.03
CA TYR A 334 -4.22 -3.62 5.74
C TYR A 334 -2.90 -3.62 4.98
N HIS A 335 -2.47 -4.78 4.51
CA HIS A 335 -1.26 -4.95 3.72
C HIS A 335 -1.60 -4.86 2.22
N LYS A 336 -0.98 -3.91 1.53
CA LYS A 336 -1.19 -3.66 0.10
C LYS A 336 -0.36 -4.55 -0.82
N ILE A 337 0.64 -5.27 -0.29
CA ILE A 337 1.56 -6.09 -1.08
C ILE A 337 1.69 -7.45 -0.44
N HIS A 338 1.50 -8.48 -1.26
CA HIS A 338 1.57 -9.88 -0.86
C HIS A 338 2.50 -10.66 -1.79
N ASN A 339 3.25 -11.60 -1.23
CA ASN A 339 4.17 -12.47 -1.95
C ASN A 339 3.58 -13.89 -2.03
N TYR A 340 3.72 -14.54 -3.18
CA TYR A 340 3.13 -15.86 -3.45
C TYR A 340 4.15 -16.83 -4.06
N GLY A 341 3.81 -18.13 -4.03
CA GLY A 341 4.63 -19.19 -4.56
C GLY A 341 6.02 -19.24 -3.91
N PHE A 342 7.05 -19.48 -4.69
CA PHE A 342 8.43 -19.53 -4.18
C PHE A 342 8.94 -18.18 -3.63
N LEU A 343 8.25 -17.05 -3.91
CA LEU A 343 8.53 -15.74 -3.30
C LEU A 343 7.80 -15.51 -1.97
N SER A 344 7.01 -16.48 -1.48
CA SER A 344 6.34 -16.36 -0.17
C SER A 344 7.36 -16.25 0.97
N ASN A 345 7.00 -15.51 2.04
CA ASN A 345 7.93 -15.15 3.11
C ASN A 345 8.65 -16.34 3.76
N GLY A 346 8.02 -17.52 3.81
CA GLY A 346 8.61 -18.73 4.40
C GLY A 346 9.64 -19.46 3.51
N LYS A 347 9.58 -19.24 2.18
CA LYS A 347 10.42 -19.98 1.21
C LYS A 347 11.40 -19.06 0.45
N LYS A 348 11.12 -17.77 0.42
CA LYS A 348 11.74 -16.81 -0.48
C LYS A 348 13.26 -16.84 -0.48
N THR A 349 13.90 -16.76 0.68
CA THR A 349 15.37 -16.67 0.78
C THR A 349 16.03 -17.93 0.22
N GLU A 350 15.56 -19.09 0.59
CA GLU A 350 16.08 -20.38 0.10
C GLU A 350 15.87 -20.50 -1.42
N SER A 351 14.66 -20.20 -1.90
CA SER A 351 14.34 -20.31 -3.32
C SER A 351 15.16 -19.36 -4.19
N ILE A 352 15.34 -18.10 -3.76
CA ILE A 352 16.12 -17.11 -4.48
C ILE A 352 17.59 -17.52 -4.54
N ASN A 353 18.20 -17.92 -3.42
CA ASN A 353 19.59 -18.35 -3.38
C ASN A 353 19.82 -19.53 -4.33
N ARG A 354 18.98 -20.55 -4.24
CA ARG A 354 19.04 -21.72 -5.11
C ARG A 354 18.93 -21.35 -6.59
N ILE A 355 17.95 -20.52 -6.98
CA ILE A 355 17.76 -20.09 -8.37
C ILE A 355 19.01 -19.36 -8.86
N CYS A 356 19.56 -18.44 -8.06
CA CYS A 356 20.77 -17.70 -8.41
C CYS A 356 21.99 -18.59 -8.57
N GLU A 357 22.16 -19.59 -7.71
CA GLU A 357 23.23 -20.60 -7.80
C GLU A 357 23.11 -21.42 -9.10
N GLU A 358 21.90 -21.94 -9.41
CA GLU A 358 21.66 -22.73 -10.62
C GLU A 358 21.82 -21.90 -11.92
N LEU A 359 21.57 -20.58 -11.88
CA LEU A 359 21.77 -19.67 -12.99
C LEU A 359 23.23 -19.15 -13.10
N GLY A 360 24.11 -19.54 -12.20
CA GLY A 360 25.51 -19.10 -12.17
C GLY A 360 25.71 -17.62 -11.82
N ASN A 361 24.71 -16.98 -11.24
CA ASN A 361 24.72 -15.58 -10.82
C ASN A 361 24.36 -15.49 -9.34
N PRO A 362 25.32 -15.72 -8.42
CA PRO A 362 25.07 -15.56 -7.01
C PRO A 362 24.63 -14.12 -6.72
N LEU A 363 23.64 -13.96 -5.84
CA LEU A 363 23.19 -12.64 -5.41
C LEU A 363 24.40 -11.84 -4.90
N PRO A 364 24.52 -10.57 -5.29
CA PRO A 364 25.52 -9.71 -4.69
C PRO A 364 25.25 -9.68 -3.18
N VAL A 365 26.29 -9.93 -2.39
CA VAL A 365 26.22 -9.69 -0.94
C VAL A 365 26.06 -8.19 -0.75
N ILE A 366 24.82 -7.75 -0.67
CA ILE A 366 24.55 -6.37 -0.28
C ILE A 366 24.81 -6.35 1.23
N GLU A 367 25.97 -5.82 1.60
CA GLU A 367 26.14 -5.29 2.95
C GLU A 367 25.02 -4.26 3.10
N SER A 368 23.91 -4.67 3.73
CA SER A 368 22.84 -3.76 4.04
C SER A 368 23.47 -2.66 4.89
N GLU A 369 23.61 -1.46 4.33
CA GLU A 369 23.75 -0.28 5.18
C GLU A 369 22.57 -0.36 6.13
N ILE A 370 22.85 -0.72 7.39
CA ILE A 370 21.82 -1.00 8.38
C ILE A 370 21.12 0.35 8.64
N PRO A 371 19.91 0.60 8.10
CA PRO A 371 19.23 1.89 8.29
C PRO A 371 18.92 2.15 9.78
N SER A 372 19.10 1.13 10.62
CA SER A 372 18.94 1.18 12.07
C SER A 372 20.27 1.22 12.82
N GLY A 373 21.41 1.44 12.15
CA GLY A 373 22.71 1.51 12.78
C GLY A 373 22.85 2.71 13.70
N CYS A 374 23.63 2.54 14.76
CA CYS A 374 23.99 3.65 15.64
C CYS A 374 24.94 4.61 14.91
N THR A 375 24.57 5.88 14.82
CA THR A 375 25.39 6.92 14.16
C THR A 375 26.68 7.23 14.92
N ILE A 376 26.73 6.90 16.21
CA ILE A 376 27.90 7.16 17.09
C ILE A 376 28.94 6.04 16.94
N CYS A 377 28.58 4.81 17.30
CA CYS A 377 29.55 3.71 17.28
C CYS A 377 29.64 2.99 15.92
N LYS A 378 28.71 3.22 14.99
CA LYS A 378 28.60 2.60 13.65
C LYS A 378 28.58 1.06 13.64
N LYS A 379 28.54 0.42 14.81
CA LYS A 379 28.57 -1.04 14.98
C LYS A 379 27.28 -1.62 15.51
N GLY A 380 26.56 -0.89 16.36
CA GLY A 380 25.36 -1.35 17.03
C GLY A 380 24.07 -0.99 16.30
N LYS A 381 22.99 -1.67 16.67
CA LYS A 381 21.62 -1.41 16.19
C LYS A 381 20.86 -0.62 17.23
N MET A 382 20.03 0.33 16.80
CA MET A 382 19.13 1.10 17.67
C MET A 382 17.88 0.28 17.97
N LEU A 383 17.77 -0.27 19.17
CA LEU A 383 16.61 -1.06 19.62
C LEU A 383 15.57 -0.16 20.30
N SER A 384 14.30 -0.31 19.96
CA SER A 384 13.20 0.40 20.65
C SER A 384 12.95 -0.26 22.00
N VAL A 385 13.34 0.39 23.09
CA VAL A 385 13.22 -0.12 24.46
C VAL A 385 12.01 0.40 25.19
N GLY A 386 11.45 1.52 24.74
CA GLY A 386 10.26 2.11 25.34
C GLY A 386 9.47 2.95 24.35
N LEU A 387 8.20 3.17 24.68
CA LEU A 387 7.27 4.02 23.97
C LEU A 387 6.63 4.98 24.97
N ILE A 388 6.74 6.27 24.71
CA ILE A 388 6.01 7.30 25.44
C ILE A 388 4.77 7.61 24.59
N LEU A 389 3.60 7.37 25.16
CA LEU A 389 2.32 7.64 24.49
C LEU A 389 1.91 9.12 24.66
N ASP A 390 0.93 9.53 23.90
CA ASP A 390 0.21 10.78 24.18
C ASP A 390 -0.33 10.76 25.62
N GLY A 391 -0.14 11.88 26.35
CA GLY A 391 -0.43 11.93 27.79
C GLY A 391 0.68 11.39 28.70
N GLY A 392 1.84 10.97 28.15
CA GLY A 392 3.04 10.63 28.93
C GLY A 392 3.11 9.20 29.47
N ALA A 393 2.09 8.35 29.19
CA ALA A 393 2.14 6.94 29.59
C ALA A 393 3.29 6.19 28.90
N ILE A 394 3.99 5.33 29.66
CA ILE A 394 5.18 4.60 29.20
C ILE A 394 4.82 3.12 28.98
N LYS A 395 5.25 2.57 27.85
CA LYS A 395 5.23 1.13 27.56
C LYS A 395 6.63 0.63 27.28
N ILE A 396 7.03 -0.45 27.92
CA ILE A 396 8.38 -1.02 27.84
C ILE A 396 8.40 -2.23 26.89
N CYS A 397 9.53 -2.42 26.22
CA CYS A 397 9.83 -3.60 25.42
C CYS A 397 10.96 -4.40 26.07
N GLU A 398 10.64 -5.26 27.03
CA GLU A 398 11.58 -6.06 27.80
C GLU A 398 12.51 -6.90 26.91
N LYS A 399 11.95 -7.58 25.92
CA LYS A 399 12.71 -8.39 24.95
C LYS A 399 13.85 -7.61 24.27
N ASN A 400 13.67 -6.33 23.99
CA ASN A 400 14.71 -5.50 23.40
C ASN A 400 15.71 -5.02 24.43
N ILE A 401 15.27 -4.79 25.67
CA ILE A 401 16.14 -4.43 26.80
C ILE A 401 17.11 -5.56 27.13
N GLU A 402 16.65 -6.81 27.11
CA GLU A 402 17.50 -7.99 27.33
C GLU A 402 18.62 -8.12 26.31
N ARG A 403 18.41 -7.62 25.09
CA ARG A 403 19.40 -7.67 24.00
C ARG A 403 20.48 -6.59 24.07
N LEU A 404 20.36 -5.62 24.97
CA LEU A 404 21.36 -4.57 25.14
C LEU A 404 22.61 -5.13 25.82
N ARG A 405 23.79 -4.92 25.22
CA ARG A 405 25.09 -5.24 25.81
C ARG A 405 25.48 -4.21 26.88
N ASN A 406 25.30 -2.93 26.55
CA ASN A 406 25.52 -1.80 27.46
C ASN A 406 24.19 -1.17 27.83
N LYS A 407 23.68 -1.49 29.03
CA LYS A 407 22.42 -0.95 29.52
C LYS A 407 22.66 0.38 30.23
N PRO A 408 22.03 1.47 29.80
CA PRO A 408 22.07 2.72 30.54
C PRO A 408 21.52 2.55 31.95
N ALA A 409 22.15 3.16 32.95
CA ALA A 409 21.75 3.04 34.35
C ALA A 409 20.31 3.51 34.63
N TRP A 410 19.79 4.44 33.84
CA TRP A 410 18.42 4.94 33.96
C TRP A 410 17.33 3.96 33.51
N LEU A 411 17.72 2.88 32.83
CA LEU A 411 16.77 1.96 32.20
C LEU A 411 15.91 1.20 33.22
N ASP A 412 16.46 0.91 34.37
CA ASP A 412 15.72 0.25 35.49
C ASP A 412 14.64 1.17 36.05
N GLN A 413 14.89 2.47 36.17
CA GLN A 413 13.86 3.44 36.54
C GLN A 413 12.74 3.51 35.50
N LEU A 414 13.09 3.39 34.19
CA LEU A 414 12.10 3.40 33.14
C LEU A 414 11.17 2.17 33.17
N LYS A 415 11.69 1.02 33.62
CA LYS A 415 10.88 -0.22 33.73
C LYS A 415 9.79 -0.12 34.78
N GLU A 416 10.07 0.61 35.86
CA GLU A 416 9.13 0.77 36.97
C GLU A 416 8.10 1.87 36.74
N ALA A 417 8.38 2.81 35.86
CA ALA A 417 7.52 3.94 35.56
C ALA A 417 6.35 3.58 34.63
N GLN A 418 5.15 3.98 35.02
CA GLN A 418 3.96 3.89 34.14
C GLN A 418 3.73 5.18 33.33
N ASN A 419 4.27 6.30 33.85
CA ASN A 419 4.14 7.62 33.23
C ASN A 419 5.44 8.42 33.41
N LEU A 420 5.67 9.42 32.55
CA LEU A 420 6.81 10.35 32.65
C LEU A 420 6.90 11.04 34.01
N ASN A 421 5.78 11.24 34.70
CA ASN A 421 5.74 11.86 35.99
C ASN A 421 6.27 10.96 37.12
N ASP A 422 6.30 9.65 36.92
CA ASP A 422 6.81 8.67 37.87
C ASP A 422 8.34 8.62 37.88
N LEU A 423 8.97 9.20 36.85
CA LEU A 423 10.43 9.21 36.74
C LEU A 423 11.07 10.23 37.70
N LEU A 424 12.23 9.88 38.18
CA LEU A 424 13.06 10.83 38.96
C LEU A 424 13.39 12.04 38.07
N LEU A 425 13.46 13.21 38.70
CA LEU A 425 13.62 14.49 38.02
C LEU A 425 14.78 14.52 36.99
N PRO A 426 16.00 14.01 37.28
CA PRO A 426 17.09 14.03 36.30
C PRO A 426 16.78 13.25 35.03
N LEU A 427 16.20 12.03 35.16
CA LEU A 427 15.83 11.23 33.98
C LEU A 427 14.68 11.86 33.21
N ARG A 428 13.68 12.38 33.92
CA ARG A 428 12.56 13.10 33.32
C ARG A 428 13.05 14.32 32.50
N LEU A 429 13.93 15.14 33.05
CA LEU A 429 14.51 16.30 32.36
C LEU A 429 15.36 15.88 31.18
N PHE A 430 16.13 14.81 31.29
CA PHE A 430 16.88 14.25 30.16
C PHE A 430 15.97 13.82 29.04
N LEU A 431 14.89 13.06 29.31
CA LEU A 431 13.95 12.64 28.29
C LEU A 431 13.22 13.84 27.66
N LEU A 432 12.78 14.80 28.43
CA LEU A 432 12.14 16.02 27.95
C LEU A 432 13.08 16.88 27.10
N SER A 433 14.36 17.02 27.45
CA SER A 433 15.33 17.75 26.61
C SER A 433 15.50 17.10 25.26
N LYS A 434 15.56 15.77 25.21
CA LYS A 434 15.65 15.02 23.94
C LYS A 434 14.37 15.08 23.10
N MET A 435 13.20 15.20 23.73
CA MET A 435 11.94 15.39 23.02
C MET A 435 11.86 16.78 22.37
N ASN A 436 12.41 17.80 23.01
CA ASN A 436 12.43 19.17 22.49
C ASN A 436 13.35 19.36 21.27
N GLU A 437 14.29 18.44 21.02
CA GLU A 437 15.12 18.46 19.80
C GLU A 437 14.29 18.29 18.51
N TYR A 438 13.01 17.90 18.62
CA TYR A 438 12.09 17.64 17.49
C TYR A 438 10.89 18.58 17.45
N GLN A 439 10.79 19.56 18.32
CA GLN A 439 9.78 20.63 18.29
C GLN A 439 10.28 21.86 17.52
#